data_92b4050a5da194d2a6a065fb1260e525
#
_entry.id   92b4050a5da194d2a6a065fb1260e525
#
_cell.length_a   1.000
_cell.length_b   1.000
_cell.length_c   1.000
_cell.angle_alpha   90.00
_cell.angle_beta   90.00
_cell.angle_gamma   90.00
#
_symmetry.space_group_name_H-M   'P 1'
#
loop_
_entity.id
_entity.type
_entity.pdbx_description
1 polymer ?
#
loop_
_entity_poly.entity_id
_entity_poly.type
_entity_poly.pdbx_seq_one_letter_code
_entity_poly.pdbx_strand_id
1 'polypeptide(L)'
;LEQLGFGIVGYACTTCNGMSGALDPVIQQEVIERDLYTTAVLSGNRNFDGRIHPYAKQAFLASPPLVAAYAIAGTMRFDIEQDVLGQDQQGNDVTLRDIWPNDDEIDAIVAKCVKPEQFKQVYIPMFDLGKVEQAPSPLYDWRPQTTYIRRPPYWEGALAGERTMKGMRPLAVLGDNITTDHLSPSNAILASSAAGEYLTKMGLPEED
;
A
#
# COMPACT_ATOMS: atom_id res chain seq x y z
N LEU A 1 -0.65 13.35 16.71
CA LEU A 1 -1.69 12.43 16.19
C LEU A 1 -2.09 11.38 17.25
N GLU A 2 -1.17 10.75 17.96
CA GLU A 2 -1.51 9.75 18.99
C GLU A 2 -2.51 10.27 20.03
N GLN A 3 -2.33 11.52 20.50
CA GLN A 3 -3.27 12.17 21.43
C GLN A 3 -4.67 12.40 20.84
N LEU A 4 -4.80 12.36 19.50
CA LEU A 4 -6.05 12.46 18.78
C LEU A 4 -6.64 11.08 18.40
N GLY A 5 -6.04 10.00 18.88
CA GLY A 5 -6.52 8.64 18.66
C GLY A 5 -5.98 7.95 17.41
N PHE A 6 -5.01 8.54 16.71
CA PHE A 6 -4.35 7.88 15.58
C PHE A 6 -3.22 6.98 16.06
N GLY A 7 -3.19 5.74 15.61
CA GLY A 7 -2.16 4.77 15.95
C GLY A 7 -1.23 4.44 14.77
N ILE A 8 -0.05 3.89 15.09
CA ILE A 8 0.84 3.31 14.09
C ILE A 8 0.39 1.87 13.82
N VAL A 9 0.09 1.56 12.55
CA VAL A 9 -0.33 0.22 12.12
C VAL A 9 0.82 -0.60 11.52
N GLY A 10 1.90 0.03 11.07
CA GLY A 10 3.06 -0.65 10.51
C GLY A 10 4.10 0.30 9.91
N TYR A 11 5.29 -0.24 9.67
CA TYR A 11 6.42 0.44 9.03
C TYR A 11 6.77 -0.29 7.75
N ALA A 12 6.11 0.02 6.66
CA ALA A 12 6.38 -0.57 5.35
C ALA A 12 5.67 0.20 4.26
N CYS A 13 5.70 -0.31 3.04
CA CYS A 13 4.94 0.22 1.92
C CYS A 13 3.42 -0.07 2.05
N THR A 14 2.83 0.22 3.21
CA THR A 14 1.41 -0.03 3.48
C THR A 14 0.54 0.75 2.51
N THR A 15 0.68 2.07 2.52
CA THR A 15 -0.15 2.96 1.70
C THR A 15 0.31 3.01 0.24
N CYS A 16 1.61 3.08 -0.03
CA CYS A 16 2.12 3.19 -1.40
C CYS A 16 1.99 1.90 -2.21
N ASN A 17 1.92 0.75 -1.55
CA ASN A 17 1.75 -0.56 -2.17
C ASN A 17 0.30 -1.09 -2.08
N GLY A 18 -0.63 -0.30 -1.59
CA GLY A 18 -2.01 -0.70 -1.41
C GLY A 18 -2.25 -1.69 -0.26
N MET A 19 -1.29 -1.84 0.64
CA MET A 19 -1.38 -2.75 1.79
C MET A 19 -1.80 -2.00 3.06
N SER A 20 -2.77 -1.12 2.96
CA SER A 20 -3.26 -0.31 4.10
C SER A 20 -4.08 -1.12 5.12
N GLY A 21 -4.33 -2.39 4.82
CA GLY A 21 -5.10 -3.28 5.68
C GLY A 21 -6.61 -3.26 5.40
N ALA A 22 -7.32 -4.15 6.04
CA ALA A 22 -8.78 -4.20 5.96
C ALA A 22 -9.41 -3.06 6.78
N LEU A 23 -10.57 -2.58 6.33
CA LEU A 23 -11.43 -1.73 7.14
C LEU A 23 -12.06 -2.55 8.27
N ASP A 24 -12.41 -1.87 9.36
CA ASP A 24 -13.31 -2.46 10.35
C ASP A 24 -14.58 -2.98 9.65
N PRO A 25 -15.01 -4.24 9.93
CA PRO A 25 -16.15 -4.84 9.24
C PRO A 25 -17.44 -4.01 9.28
N VAL A 26 -17.69 -3.31 10.38
CA VAL A 26 -18.87 -2.43 10.51
C VAL A 26 -18.74 -1.23 9.57
N ILE A 27 -17.55 -0.62 9.51
CA ILE A 27 -17.28 0.52 8.60
C ILE A 27 -17.36 0.05 7.15
N GLN A 28 -16.79 -1.10 6.83
CA GLN A 28 -16.86 -1.68 5.49
C GLN A 28 -18.30 -1.90 5.04
N GLN A 29 -19.12 -2.47 5.92
CA GLN A 29 -20.53 -2.72 5.63
C GLN A 29 -21.28 -1.40 5.35
N GLU A 30 -21.10 -0.37 6.18
CA GLU A 30 -21.69 0.95 5.97
C GLU A 30 -21.27 1.58 4.64
N VAL A 31 -19.98 1.44 4.27
CA VAL A 31 -19.48 1.97 2.98
C VAL A 31 -20.18 1.29 1.80
N ILE A 32 -20.38 -0.03 1.87
CA ILE A 32 -21.02 -0.82 0.81
C ILE A 32 -22.51 -0.55 0.74
N GLU A 33 -23.23 -0.66 1.86
CA GLU A 33 -24.70 -0.56 1.89
C GLU A 33 -25.21 0.84 1.53
N ARG A 34 -24.45 1.87 1.91
CA ARG A 34 -24.81 3.25 1.64
C ARG A 34 -24.14 3.84 0.40
N ASP A 35 -23.39 3.03 -0.33
CA ASP A 35 -22.59 3.46 -1.50
C ASP A 35 -21.79 4.75 -1.23
N LEU A 36 -21.10 4.80 -0.07
CA LEU A 36 -20.40 6.00 0.35
C LEU A 36 -19.24 6.32 -0.58
N TYR A 37 -19.08 7.61 -0.88
CA TYR A 37 -17.94 8.10 -1.66
C TYR A 37 -16.75 8.35 -0.75
N THR A 38 -16.00 7.29 -0.45
CA THR A 38 -14.82 7.37 0.40
C THR A 38 -13.60 7.81 -0.37
N THR A 39 -12.74 8.58 0.27
CA THR A 39 -11.49 9.09 -0.30
C THR A 39 -10.32 8.78 0.61
N ALA A 40 -9.13 8.63 0.02
CA ALA A 40 -7.88 8.47 0.75
C ALA A 40 -6.95 9.65 0.48
N VAL A 41 -6.25 10.11 1.51
CA VAL A 41 -5.13 11.07 1.39
C VAL A 41 -3.89 10.38 1.92
N LEU A 42 -2.85 10.29 1.10
CA LEU A 42 -1.68 9.50 1.44
C LEU A 42 -0.38 10.14 0.94
N SER A 43 0.70 9.85 1.64
CA SER A 43 2.05 10.12 1.15
C SER A 43 2.57 8.85 0.48
N GLY A 44 2.55 8.84 -0.84
CA GLY A 44 2.99 7.73 -1.67
C GLY A 44 3.39 8.21 -3.05
N ASN A 45 3.62 7.29 -3.97
CA ASN A 45 4.04 7.61 -5.33
C ASN A 45 3.02 7.25 -6.40
N ARG A 46 1.93 6.59 -6.04
CA ARG A 46 0.86 6.16 -6.95
C ARG A 46 -0.49 6.13 -6.23
N ASN A 47 -1.52 6.46 -6.98
CA ASN A 47 -2.90 6.53 -6.49
C ASN A 47 -3.89 5.97 -7.52
N PHE A 48 -3.51 4.92 -8.24
CA PHE A 48 -4.40 4.26 -9.19
C PHE A 48 -5.64 3.70 -8.50
N ASP A 49 -6.71 3.67 -9.25
CA ASP A 49 -7.97 3.13 -8.81
C ASP A 49 -7.83 1.67 -8.32
N GLY A 50 -8.42 1.37 -7.18
CA GLY A 50 -8.33 0.06 -6.51
C GLY A 50 -6.98 -0.28 -5.88
N ARG A 51 -5.91 0.51 -6.13
CA ARG A 51 -4.58 0.18 -5.61
C ARG A 51 -4.40 0.51 -4.14
N ILE A 52 -4.95 1.63 -3.67
CA ILE A 52 -4.78 2.07 -2.29
C ILE A 52 -5.70 1.27 -1.36
N HIS A 53 -6.96 1.19 -1.73
CA HIS A 53 -7.95 0.36 -1.04
C HIS A 53 -9.13 0.06 -1.96
N PRO A 54 -9.71 -1.16 -1.93
CA PRO A 54 -10.82 -1.53 -2.81
C PRO A 54 -12.04 -0.61 -2.69
N TYR A 55 -12.27 -0.05 -1.51
CA TYR A 55 -13.42 0.81 -1.22
C TYR A 55 -13.13 2.31 -1.30
N ALA A 56 -11.89 2.71 -1.59
CA ALA A 56 -11.56 4.12 -1.83
C ALA A 56 -11.84 4.49 -3.29
N LYS A 57 -12.87 5.30 -3.53
CA LYS A 57 -13.25 5.75 -4.88
C LYS A 57 -12.33 6.83 -5.44
N GLN A 58 -11.58 7.52 -4.58
CA GLN A 58 -10.52 8.46 -4.96
C GLN A 58 -9.35 8.40 -3.98
N ALA A 59 -8.15 8.71 -4.49
CA ALA A 59 -6.95 8.82 -3.68
C ALA A 59 -6.13 10.04 -4.09
N PHE A 60 -5.68 10.81 -3.11
CA PHE A 60 -4.92 12.04 -3.29
C PHE A 60 -3.52 11.88 -2.71
N LEU A 61 -2.51 12.24 -3.50
CA LEU A 61 -1.12 12.25 -3.04
C LEU A 61 -0.80 13.59 -2.41
N ALA A 62 -0.25 13.55 -1.21
CA ALA A 62 0.19 14.74 -0.48
C ALA A 62 1.48 14.47 0.29
N SER A 63 2.15 15.52 0.75
CA SER A 63 3.31 15.38 1.63
C SER A 63 2.88 14.82 3.00
N PRO A 64 3.76 14.13 3.74
CA PRO A 64 3.41 13.61 5.07
C PRO A 64 2.79 14.63 6.02
N PRO A 65 3.29 15.88 6.11
CA PRO A 65 2.65 16.89 6.95
C PRO A 65 1.23 17.26 6.52
N LEU A 66 0.98 17.34 5.20
CA LEU A 66 -0.37 17.61 4.69
C LEU A 66 -1.31 16.43 4.92
N VAL A 67 -0.84 15.19 4.81
CA VAL A 67 -1.64 14.00 5.18
C VAL A 67 -2.09 14.09 6.64
N ALA A 68 -1.19 14.50 7.54
CA ALA A 68 -1.52 14.72 8.94
C ALA A 68 -2.57 15.83 9.13
N ALA A 69 -2.45 16.93 8.40
CA ALA A 69 -3.42 18.03 8.45
C ALA A 69 -4.79 17.61 7.94
N TYR A 70 -4.87 16.89 6.83
CA TYR A 70 -6.14 16.35 6.32
C TYR A 70 -6.74 15.27 7.21
N ALA A 71 -5.93 14.51 7.93
CA ALA A 71 -6.41 13.58 8.93
C ALA A 71 -7.11 14.30 10.09
N ILE A 72 -6.60 15.46 10.48
CA ILE A 72 -7.22 16.32 11.52
C ILE A 72 -8.50 16.94 10.95
N ALA A 73 -8.49 17.48 9.72
CA ALA A 73 -9.65 18.06 9.08
C ALA A 73 -10.80 17.05 8.85
N GLY A 74 -10.48 15.79 8.62
CA GLY A 74 -11.44 14.70 8.42
C GLY A 74 -12.22 14.75 7.11
N THR A 75 -11.90 15.67 6.21
CA THR A 75 -12.59 15.85 4.93
C THR A 75 -11.66 16.45 3.88
N MET A 76 -11.91 16.11 2.59
CA MET A 76 -11.25 16.74 1.44
C MET A 76 -11.99 18.01 0.96
N ARG A 77 -13.19 18.26 1.43
CA ARG A 77 -13.95 19.49 1.16
C ARG A 77 -13.56 20.55 2.19
N PHE A 78 -12.31 21.01 2.08
CA PHE A 78 -11.67 21.84 3.08
C PHE A 78 -10.55 22.64 2.41
N ASP A 79 -10.58 23.97 2.55
CA ASP A 79 -9.46 24.80 2.13
C ASP A 79 -8.39 24.76 3.22
N ILE A 80 -7.38 23.90 3.01
CA ILE A 80 -6.33 23.65 4.01
C ILE A 80 -5.50 24.88 4.37
N GLU A 81 -5.49 25.91 3.52
CA GLU A 81 -4.73 27.14 3.75
C GLU A 81 -5.52 28.18 4.54
N GLN A 82 -6.86 28.13 4.50
CA GLN A 82 -7.73 29.18 5.03
C GLN A 82 -8.70 28.71 6.11
N ASP A 83 -9.17 27.46 6.00
CA ASP A 83 -10.18 26.95 6.90
C ASP A 83 -9.60 26.60 8.28
N VAL A 84 -10.45 26.67 9.29
CA VAL A 84 -10.11 26.34 10.68
C VAL A 84 -10.10 24.83 10.85
N LEU A 85 -8.97 24.26 11.24
CA LEU A 85 -8.81 22.82 11.51
C LEU A 85 -9.54 22.34 12.76
N GLY A 86 -9.72 23.23 13.73
CA GLY A 86 -10.37 22.94 14.98
C GLY A 86 -10.12 24.06 16.00
N GLN A 87 -10.39 23.79 17.27
CA GLN A 87 -10.15 24.73 18.36
C GLN A 87 -9.19 24.13 19.39
N ASP A 88 -8.35 24.98 19.97
CA ASP A 88 -7.50 24.60 21.08
C ASP A 88 -8.29 24.44 22.39
N GLN A 89 -7.62 24.07 23.47
CA GLN A 89 -8.26 23.89 24.78
C GLN A 89 -8.84 25.18 25.38
N GLN A 90 -8.44 26.34 24.86
CA GLN A 90 -8.92 27.67 25.25
C GLN A 90 -10.05 28.16 24.35
N GLY A 91 -10.40 27.42 23.29
CA GLY A 91 -11.44 27.77 22.34
C GLY A 91 -10.97 28.71 21.22
N ASN A 92 -9.67 28.89 21.02
CA ASN A 92 -9.15 29.66 19.91
C ASN A 92 -9.12 28.80 18.65
N ASP A 93 -9.42 29.39 17.51
CA ASP A 93 -9.35 28.74 16.22
C ASP A 93 -7.89 28.38 15.86
N VAL A 94 -7.72 27.15 15.37
CA VAL A 94 -6.43 26.60 14.94
C VAL A 94 -6.46 26.37 13.45
N THR A 95 -5.52 26.97 12.74
CA THR A 95 -5.32 26.84 11.27
C THR A 95 -4.08 25.98 10.97
N LEU A 96 -3.86 25.66 9.69
CA LEU A 96 -2.66 24.95 9.28
C LEU A 96 -1.38 25.69 9.71
N ARG A 97 -1.37 26.99 9.62
CA ARG A 97 -0.21 27.83 9.99
C ARG A 97 0.21 27.65 11.45
N ASP A 98 -0.75 27.42 12.35
CA ASP A 98 -0.50 27.28 13.78
C ASP A 98 0.14 25.93 14.14
N ILE A 99 -0.09 24.91 13.32
CA ILE A 99 0.45 23.55 13.54
C ILE A 99 1.61 23.21 12.60
N TRP A 100 1.94 24.05 11.64
CA TRP A 100 3.01 23.77 10.69
C TRP A 100 4.38 24.00 11.34
N PRO A 101 5.25 22.98 11.42
CA PRO A 101 6.55 23.13 12.06
C PRO A 101 7.47 24.05 11.23
N ASN A 102 8.26 24.85 11.88
CA ASN A 102 9.32 25.62 11.23
C ASN A 102 10.59 24.78 11.00
N ASP A 103 11.51 25.28 10.15
CA ASP A 103 12.71 24.53 9.76
C ASP A 103 13.63 24.24 10.96
N ASP A 104 13.77 25.18 11.90
CA ASP A 104 14.60 25.00 13.09
C ASP A 104 14.07 23.88 13.99
N GLU A 105 12.75 23.75 14.14
CA GLU A 105 12.12 22.66 14.88
C GLU A 105 12.35 21.31 14.18
N ILE A 106 12.24 21.27 12.85
CA ILE A 106 12.50 20.08 12.06
C ILE A 106 13.95 19.65 12.22
N ASP A 107 14.90 20.55 12.04
CA ASP A 107 16.33 20.29 12.13
C ASP A 107 16.73 19.80 13.52
N ALA A 108 16.18 20.39 14.57
CA ALA A 108 16.42 19.98 15.95
C ALA A 108 15.92 18.53 16.20
N ILE A 109 14.75 18.17 15.66
CA ILE A 109 14.21 16.81 15.79
C ILE A 109 15.04 15.83 14.95
N VAL A 110 15.41 16.16 13.73
CA VAL A 110 16.25 15.33 12.86
C VAL A 110 17.59 15.05 13.54
N ALA A 111 18.28 16.09 14.05
CA ALA A 111 19.54 15.95 14.75
C ALA A 111 19.45 15.07 16.02
N LYS A 112 18.29 15.09 16.69
CA LYS A 112 18.04 14.26 17.88
C LYS A 112 17.68 12.83 17.52
N CYS A 113 16.87 12.61 16.49
CA CYS A 113 16.21 11.33 16.21
C CYS A 113 16.94 10.49 15.16
N VAL A 114 17.63 11.08 14.19
CA VAL A 114 18.33 10.33 13.14
C VAL A 114 19.77 10.05 13.59
N LYS A 115 20.03 8.85 14.09
CA LYS A 115 21.34 8.43 14.61
C LYS A 115 21.88 7.23 13.84
N PRO A 116 23.20 7.16 13.56
CA PRO A 116 23.82 5.99 12.91
C PRO A 116 23.60 4.67 13.66
N GLU A 117 23.48 4.74 14.98
CA GLU A 117 23.25 3.58 15.86
C GLU A 117 21.90 2.90 15.56
N GLN A 118 20.87 3.67 15.24
CA GLN A 118 19.55 3.14 14.90
C GLN A 118 19.61 2.30 13.63
N PHE A 119 20.36 2.76 12.62
CA PHE A 119 20.56 1.98 11.38
C PHE A 119 21.27 0.66 11.70
N LYS A 120 22.31 0.68 12.53
CA LYS A 120 23.00 -0.54 12.96
C LYS A 120 22.09 -1.49 13.73
N GLN A 121 21.25 -0.96 14.64
CA GLN A 121 20.31 -1.77 15.41
C GLN A 121 19.27 -2.46 14.57
N VAL A 122 18.82 -1.83 13.49
CA VAL A 122 17.82 -2.41 12.57
C VAL A 122 18.46 -3.35 11.56
N TYR A 123 19.53 -2.90 10.90
CA TYR A 123 20.05 -3.64 9.74
C TYR A 123 20.97 -4.81 10.13
N ILE A 124 21.75 -4.70 11.21
CA ILE A 124 22.64 -5.80 11.60
C ILE A 124 21.83 -7.08 11.93
N PRO A 125 20.80 -7.02 12.81
CA PRO A 125 19.98 -8.21 13.07
C PRO A 125 19.21 -8.71 11.84
N MET A 126 18.80 -7.79 10.94
CA MET A 126 18.06 -8.16 9.72
C MET A 126 18.90 -9.03 8.78
N PHE A 127 20.20 -8.78 8.71
CA PHE A 127 21.11 -9.56 7.86
C PHE A 127 21.81 -10.71 8.61
N ASP A 128 21.67 -10.78 9.93
CA ASP A 128 22.07 -11.95 10.72
C ASP A 128 20.97 -13.03 10.64
N LEU A 129 20.85 -13.60 9.45
CA LEU A 129 19.81 -14.60 9.13
C LEU A 129 19.96 -15.90 9.89
N GLY A 130 20.88 -15.98 10.88
CA GLY A 130 21.21 -17.24 11.51
C GLY A 130 21.68 -18.27 10.46
N LYS A 131 22.09 -19.41 10.86
CA LYS A 131 22.38 -20.50 9.94
C LYS A 131 21.06 -21.05 9.42
N VAL A 132 20.57 -20.56 8.28
CA VAL A 132 19.50 -21.23 7.54
C VAL A 132 20.09 -22.56 7.09
N GLU A 133 19.78 -23.64 7.80
CA GLU A 133 20.16 -25.00 7.44
C GLU A 133 19.36 -25.48 6.22
N GLN A 134 19.47 -24.77 5.12
CA GLN A 134 19.05 -25.28 3.83
C GLN A 134 20.30 -25.72 3.07
N ALA A 135 20.34 -26.98 2.70
CA ALA A 135 21.36 -27.48 1.79
C ALA A 135 21.34 -26.58 0.55
N PRO A 136 22.47 -25.97 0.17
CA PRO A 136 22.53 -25.09 -0.98
C PRO A 136 22.10 -25.85 -2.23
N SER A 137 20.94 -25.53 -2.75
CA SER A 137 20.49 -26.03 -4.05
C SER A 137 20.64 -24.92 -5.07
N PRO A 138 21.28 -25.15 -6.22
CA PRO A 138 21.31 -24.16 -7.30
C PRO A 138 19.97 -23.96 -7.99
N LEU A 139 18.99 -24.81 -7.69
CA LEU A 139 17.68 -24.78 -8.31
C LEU A 139 16.61 -24.58 -7.23
N TYR A 140 15.59 -23.79 -7.56
CA TYR A 140 14.40 -23.63 -6.74
C TYR A 140 13.57 -24.93 -6.73
N ASP A 141 13.11 -25.34 -5.55
CA ASP A 141 12.22 -26.51 -5.40
C ASP A 141 10.77 -26.12 -5.76
N TRP A 142 10.39 -26.36 -7.02
CA TRP A 142 9.07 -26.05 -7.53
C TRP A 142 8.00 -27.00 -6.96
N ARG A 143 7.02 -26.44 -6.27
CA ARG A 143 5.89 -27.20 -5.71
C ARG A 143 4.65 -26.99 -6.55
N PRO A 144 4.11 -28.02 -7.22
CA PRO A 144 2.94 -27.87 -8.11
C PRO A 144 1.67 -27.40 -7.40
N GLN A 145 1.54 -27.70 -6.10
CA GLN A 145 0.35 -27.43 -5.31
C GLN A 145 0.33 -26.02 -4.69
N THR A 146 1.45 -25.30 -4.77
CA THR A 146 1.50 -23.96 -4.17
C THR A 146 0.59 -22.98 -4.91
N THR A 147 -0.07 -22.10 -4.16
CA THR A 147 -0.82 -20.95 -4.70
C THR A 147 0.01 -19.68 -4.72
N TYR A 148 1.21 -19.69 -4.13
CA TYR A 148 2.09 -18.52 -3.99
C TYR A 148 3.07 -18.39 -5.15
N ILE A 149 3.91 -19.42 -5.40
CA ILE A 149 4.88 -19.43 -6.50
C ILE A 149 4.78 -20.75 -7.25
N ARG A 150 4.44 -20.69 -8.52
CA ARG A 150 4.33 -21.82 -9.41
C ARG A 150 5.30 -21.76 -10.56
N ARG A 151 5.78 -22.92 -11.02
CA ARG A 151 6.49 -22.98 -12.30
C ARG A 151 5.53 -22.61 -13.43
N PRO A 152 5.86 -21.63 -14.26
CA PRO A 152 5.00 -21.20 -15.35
C PRO A 152 4.75 -22.35 -16.33
N PRO A 153 3.50 -22.61 -16.77
CA PRO A 153 3.19 -23.74 -17.66
C PRO A 153 3.81 -23.63 -19.06
N TYR A 154 4.15 -22.42 -19.47
CA TYR A 154 4.81 -22.15 -20.76
C TYR A 154 6.33 -22.34 -20.72
N TRP A 155 6.93 -22.62 -19.58
CA TRP A 155 8.38 -22.72 -19.41
C TRP A 155 8.97 -23.88 -20.23
N GLU A 156 8.35 -25.05 -20.16
CA GLU A 156 8.83 -26.22 -20.90
C GLU A 156 8.73 -26.00 -22.42
N GLY A 157 7.64 -25.39 -22.90
CA GLY A 157 7.51 -25.04 -24.30
C GLY A 157 8.54 -24.02 -24.76
N ALA A 158 8.87 -23.04 -23.91
CA ALA A 158 9.89 -22.04 -24.20
C ALA A 158 11.30 -22.63 -24.26
N LEU A 159 11.58 -23.68 -23.48
CA LEU A 159 12.88 -24.37 -23.49
C LEU A 159 13.01 -25.36 -24.65
N ALA A 160 11.93 -26.03 -25.03
CA ALA A 160 11.92 -27.07 -26.06
C ALA A 160 11.70 -26.54 -27.48
N GLY A 161 11.15 -25.33 -27.62
CA GLY A 161 10.80 -24.74 -28.92
C GLY A 161 11.91 -23.93 -29.57
N GLU A 162 11.78 -23.71 -30.89
CA GLU A 162 12.58 -22.71 -31.59
C GLU A 162 12.22 -21.31 -31.09
N ARG A 163 13.22 -20.54 -30.68
CA ARG A 163 13.08 -19.18 -30.16
C ARG A 163 12.85 -18.13 -31.27
N THR A 164 12.09 -18.49 -32.29
CA THR A 164 11.79 -17.57 -33.38
C THR A 164 10.44 -16.87 -33.10
N MET A 165 10.48 -15.56 -32.99
CA MET A 165 9.28 -14.72 -32.80
C MET A 165 8.55 -14.46 -34.14
N LYS A 166 8.35 -15.49 -34.95
CA LYS A 166 7.67 -15.38 -36.24
C LYS A 166 6.19 -15.74 -36.10
N GLY A 167 5.33 -14.94 -36.69
CA GLY A 167 3.88 -15.21 -36.72
C GLY A 167 3.17 -15.09 -35.37
N MET A 168 3.76 -14.41 -34.40
CA MET A 168 3.17 -14.16 -33.10
C MET A 168 1.95 -13.25 -33.23
N ARG A 169 0.96 -13.51 -32.38
CA ARG A 169 -0.21 -12.63 -32.21
C ARG A 169 -0.11 -11.93 -30.88
N PRO A 170 -0.41 -10.61 -30.81
CA PRO A 170 -0.45 -9.93 -29.51
C PRO A 170 -1.59 -10.49 -28.66
N LEU A 171 -1.32 -10.73 -27.39
CA LEU A 171 -2.33 -11.12 -26.42
C LEU A 171 -3.23 -9.93 -26.06
N ALA A 172 -2.63 -8.76 -25.92
CA ALA A 172 -3.31 -7.49 -25.69
C ALA A 172 -2.54 -6.35 -26.37
N VAL A 173 -3.25 -5.36 -26.87
CA VAL A 173 -2.68 -4.10 -27.36
C VAL A 173 -3.31 -2.99 -26.55
N LEU A 174 -2.49 -2.28 -25.79
CA LEU A 174 -2.91 -1.26 -24.83
C LEU A 174 -2.40 0.10 -25.31
N GLY A 175 -3.02 1.17 -24.81
CA GLY A 175 -2.60 2.53 -25.09
C GLY A 175 -1.30 2.92 -24.35
N ASP A 176 -0.89 4.16 -24.53
CA ASP A 176 0.26 4.74 -23.84
C ASP A 176 -0.01 4.87 -22.33
N ASN A 177 1.07 4.93 -21.55
CA ASN A 177 1.05 5.12 -20.09
C ASN A 177 0.34 4.02 -19.28
N ILE A 178 0.15 2.84 -19.87
CA ILE A 178 -0.34 1.67 -19.14
C ILE A 178 0.79 1.00 -18.38
N THR A 179 0.55 0.72 -17.09
CA THR A 179 1.46 -0.02 -16.21
C THR A 179 0.82 -1.33 -15.75
N THR A 180 1.61 -2.17 -15.10
CA THR A 180 1.11 -3.42 -14.50
C THR A 180 0.04 -3.17 -13.43
N ASP A 181 0.04 -2.03 -12.76
CA ASP A 181 -1.01 -1.66 -11.81
C ASP A 181 -2.40 -1.51 -12.44
N HIS A 182 -2.47 -1.11 -13.71
CA HIS A 182 -3.75 -1.07 -14.44
C HIS A 182 -4.28 -2.46 -14.77
N LEU A 183 -3.39 -3.44 -14.89
CA LEU A 183 -3.74 -4.82 -15.26
C LEU A 183 -4.00 -5.67 -14.03
N SER A 184 -3.19 -5.51 -12.99
CA SER A 184 -3.25 -6.27 -11.74
C SER A 184 -2.62 -5.44 -10.62
N PRO A 185 -3.38 -4.57 -9.95
CA PRO A 185 -2.88 -3.78 -8.84
C PRO A 185 -2.50 -4.68 -7.64
N SER A 186 -1.45 -4.29 -6.94
CA SER A 186 -1.07 -4.94 -5.68
C SER A 186 -2.02 -4.51 -4.58
N ASN A 187 -2.96 -5.37 -4.21
CA ASN A 187 -3.96 -5.12 -3.16
C ASN A 187 -4.62 -6.44 -2.73
N ALA A 188 -5.60 -6.34 -1.83
CA ALA A 188 -6.45 -7.46 -1.46
C ALA A 188 -7.15 -8.07 -2.70
N ILE A 189 -7.22 -9.39 -2.74
CA ILE A 189 -7.92 -10.12 -3.79
C ILE A 189 -9.38 -10.29 -3.35
N LEU A 190 -10.29 -9.62 -4.05
CA LEU A 190 -11.72 -9.75 -3.77
C LEU A 190 -12.22 -11.14 -4.18
N ALA A 191 -13.04 -11.77 -3.36
CA ALA A 191 -13.63 -13.08 -3.63
C ALA A 191 -14.42 -13.12 -4.96
N SER A 192 -15.05 -12.00 -5.33
CA SER A 192 -15.78 -11.83 -6.59
C SER A 192 -14.92 -11.57 -7.82
N SER A 193 -13.60 -11.44 -7.65
CA SER A 193 -12.68 -11.29 -8.79
C SER A 193 -12.32 -12.62 -9.41
N ALA A 194 -11.83 -12.62 -10.66
CA ALA A 194 -11.35 -13.83 -11.34
C ALA A 194 -10.23 -14.53 -10.54
N ALA A 195 -9.38 -13.77 -9.86
CA ALA A 195 -8.36 -14.33 -8.97
C ALA A 195 -8.97 -14.96 -7.72
N GLY A 196 -9.96 -14.29 -7.09
CA GLY A 196 -10.70 -14.83 -5.95
C GLY A 196 -11.43 -16.13 -6.29
N GLU A 197 -12.14 -16.17 -7.41
CA GLU A 197 -12.77 -17.41 -7.89
C GLU A 197 -11.76 -18.54 -8.09
N TYR A 198 -10.58 -18.23 -8.64
CA TYR A 198 -9.52 -19.23 -8.81
C TYR A 198 -9.03 -19.75 -7.46
N LEU A 199 -8.74 -18.87 -6.50
CA LEU A 199 -8.26 -19.24 -5.18
C LEU A 199 -9.29 -20.09 -4.42
N THR A 200 -10.57 -19.72 -4.48
CA THR A 200 -11.68 -20.50 -3.91
C THR A 200 -11.74 -21.91 -4.51
N LYS A 201 -11.60 -22.04 -5.84
CA LYS A 201 -11.52 -23.36 -6.52
C LYS A 201 -10.31 -24.19 -6.08
N MET A 202 -9.23 -23.53 -5.70
CA MET A 202 -8.02 -24.17 -5.15
C MET A 202 -8.14 -24.54 -3.68
N GLY A 203 -9.26 -24.21 -3.01
CA GLY A 203 -9.55 -24.56 -1.64
C GLY A 203 -8.95 -23.61 -0.60
N LEU A 204 -8.57 -22.39 -0.98
CA LEU A 204 -8.19 -21.37 0.00
C LEU A 204 -9.46 -20.74 0.61
N PRO A 205 -9.48 -20.53 1.94
CA PRO A 205 -10.53 -19.77 2.59
C PRO A 205 -10.49 -18.30 2.18
N GLU A 206 -11.62 -17.61 2.33
CA GLU A 206 -11.75 -16.18 1.97
C GLU A 206 -10.96 -15.25 2.90
N GLU A 207 -10.52 -15.73 4.05
CA GLU A 207 -9.85 -14.94 5.10
C GLU A 207 -8.32 -15.10 5.12
N ASP A 208 -7.72 -15.78 4.14
CA ASP A 208 -6.27 -16.02 4.08
C ASP A 208 -5.53 -14.99 3.18
#